data_093489a1800f7a6bee80fec959bc8deb
#
_entry.id   093489a1800f7a6bee80fec959bc8deb
#
_cell.length_a   1.000
_cell.length_b   1.000
_cell.length_c   1.000
_cell.angle_alpha   90.00
_cell.angle_beta   90.00
_cell.angle_gamma   90.00
#
_symmetry.space_group_name_H-M   'P 1'
#
loop_
_entity.id
_entity.type
_entity.pdbx_description
1 polymer ?
#
loop_
_entity_poly.entity_id
_entity_poly.type
_entity_poly.pdbx_seq_one_letter_code
_entity_poly.pdbx_strand_id
1 'polypeptide(L)'
;GNATAIIALTIYALLPMVRNTYTGMINVDAGILEAAKGMGSTKKQILFRVQIPLAMPVIISGIRNMVTMTIALAGIASFIGAGGLGVAIYRGITTNNAAMTITGSLLIAVLALAVDFILGFVEKRMQIHGKAAKKQNRILAVISLVLIFCILIVGLLPKKNKNIIHLATKPMTEQYILGEMLKLYIEKNTDLSVDI
;
A
#
# COMPACT_ATOMS: atom_id res chain seq x y z
N GLY A 1 -17.32 -6.21 -2.92
CA GLY A 1 -16.30 -7.23 -2.76
C GLY A 1 -14.92 -6.76 -3.21
N ASN A 2 -13.91 -7.60 -3.07
CA ASN A 2 -12.50 -7.25 -3.36
C ASN A 2 -12.28 -6.74 -4.78
N ALA A 3 -12.92 -7.32 -5.79
CA ALA A 3 -12.77 -6.90 -7.19
C ALA A 3 -13.25 -5.45 -7.42
N THR A 4 -14.37 -5.08 -6.85
CA THR A 4 -14.91 -3.72 -6.96
C THR A 4 -13.98 -2.69 -6.30
N ALA A 5 -13.42 -3.03 -5.13
CA ALA A 5 -12.47 -2.17 -4.44
C ALA A 5 -11.17 -2.00 -5.25
N ILE A 6 -10.64 -3.07 -5.84
CA ILE A 6 -9.43 -3.02 -6.67
C ILE A 6 -9.67 -2.12 -7.90
N ILE A 7 -10.80 -2.29 -8.60
CA ILE A 7 -11.11 -1.46 -9.77
C ILE A 7 -11.24 0.01 -9.37
N ALA A 8 -11.98 0.31 -8.30
CA ALA A 8 -12.17 1.68 -7.82
C ALA A 8 -10.82 2.34 -7.42
N LEU A 9 -9.98 1.64 -6.66
CA LEU A 9 -8.67 2.14 -6.24
C LEU A 9 -7.72 2.30 -7.44
N THR A 10 -7.79 1.41 -8.43
CA THR A 10 -6.98 1.53 -9.66
C THR A 10 -7.37 2.78 -10.46
N ILE A 11 -8.68 3.01 -10.66
CA ILE A 11 -9.17 4.21 -11.36
C ILE A 11 -8.76 5.48 -10.60
N TYR A 12 -8.90 5.47 -9.27
CA TYR A 12 -8.50 6.60 -8.43
C TYR A 12 -6.99 6.89 -8.54
N ALA A 13 -6.17 5.84 -8.57
CA ALA A 13 -4.72 5.95 -8.66
C ALA A 13 -4.23 6.51 -10.01
N LEU A 14 -5.00 6.33 -11.08
CA LEU A 14 -4.65 6.87 -12.40
C LEU A 14 -4.59 8.40 -12.42
N LEU A 15 -5.48 9.08 -11.68
CA LEU A 15 -5.57 10.55 -11.69
C LEU A 15 -4.26 11.22 -11.24
N PRO A 16 -3.71 10.94 -10.04
CA PRO A 16 -2.44 11.53 -9.62
C PRO A 16 -1.26 11.08 -10.49
N MET A 17 -1.29 9.86 -11.04
CA MET A 17 -0.25 9.37 -11.94
C MET A 17 -0.20 10.18 -13.24
N VAL A 18 -1.34 10.37 -13.90
CA VAL A 18 -1.42 11.16 -15.13
C VAL A 18 -1.03 12.60 -14.88
N ARG A 19 -1.54 13.21 -13.77
CA ARG A 19 -1.23 14.60 -13.43
C ARG A 19 0.26 14.83 -13.19
N ASN A 20 0.91 13.96 -12.43
CA ASN A 20 2.34 14.08 -12.14
C ASN A 20 3.21 13.81 -13.38
N THR A 21 2.82 12.87 -14.23
CA THR A 21 3.49 12.61 -15.51
C THR A 21 3.40 13.85 -16.41
N TYR A 22 2.22 14.43 -16.55
CA TYR A 22 2.01 15.64 -17.33
C TYR A 22 2.83 16.81 -16.81
N THR A 23 2.79 17.05 -15.49
CA THR A 23 3.59 18.11 -14.86
C THR A 23 5.09 17.88 -15.05
N GLY A 24 5.57 16.64 -14.90
CA GLY A 24 6.97 16.30 -15.12
C GLY A 24 7.42 16.57 -16.56
N MET A 25 6.56 16.28 -17.52
CA MET A 25 6.88 16.49 -18.93
C MET A 25 6.87 17.97 -19.35
N ILE A 26 5.94 18.78 -18.81
CA ILE A 26 5.88 20.21 -19.11
C ILE A 26 7.02 20.99 -18.47
N ASN A 27 7.48 20.56 -17.29
CA ASN A 27 8.57 21.23 -16.57
C ASN A 27 9.96 20.94 -17.14
N VAL A 28 10.08 20.16 -18.22
CA VAL A 28 11.36 20.01 -18.93
C VAL A 28 11.72 21.32 -19.59
N ASP A 29 12.98 21.75 -19.41
CA ASP A 29 13.49 23.01 -19.91
C ASP A 29 13.28 23.15 -21.43
N ALA A 30 12.63 24.24 -21.83
CA ALA A 30 12.31 24.52 -23.24
C ALA A 30 13.59 24.66 -24.09
N GLY A 31 14.67 25.23 -23.55
CA GLY A 31 15.93 25.38 -24.24
C GLY A 31 16.57 24.04 -24.62
N ILE A 32 16.44 23.02 -23.73
CA ILE A 32 16.91 21.66 -24.03
C ILE A 32 16.10 21.05 -25.20
N LEU A 33 14.79 21.29 -25.22
CA LEU A 33 13.91 20.78 -26.26
C LEU A 33 14.18 21.48 -27.60
N GLU A 34 14.44 22.79 -27.58
CA GLU A 34 14.80 23.58 -28.76
C GLU A 34 16.18 23.17 -29.30
N ALA A 35 17.18 23.00 -28.43
CA ALA A 35 18.47 22.48 -28.82
C ALA A 35 18.39 21.10 -29.49
N ALA A 36 17.58 20.20 -28.93
CA ALA A 36 17.35 18.87 -29.53
C ALA A 36 16.67 18.96 -30.91
N LYS A 37 15.74 19.90 -31.09
CA LYS A 37 15.14 20.20 -32.39
C LYS A 37 16.17 20.75 -33.39
N GLY A 38 17.00 21.71 -32.97
CA GLY A 38 18.05 22.30 -33.79
C GLY A 38 19.08 21.26 -34.26
N MET A 39 19.32 20.21 -33.50
CA MET A 39 20.16 19.06 -33.88
C MET A 39 19.45 18.07 -34.84
N GLY A 40 18.25 18.38 -35.33
CA GLY A 40 17.51 17.54 -36.26
C GLY A 40 16.79 16.34 -35.64
N SER A 41 16.60 16.31 -34.33
CA SER A 41 15.90 15.22 -33.68
C SER A 41 14.41 15.21 -34.01
N THR A 42 13.87 14.04 -34.33
CA THR A 42 12.42 13.88 -34.58
C THR A 42 11.62 14.01 -33.27
N LYS A 43 10.32 14.34 -33.38
CA LYS A 43 9.42 14.47 -32.22
C LYS A 43 9.45 13.21 -31.31
N LYS A 44 9.50 12.02 -31.90
CA LYS A 44 9.60 10.76 -31.15
C LYS A 44 10.95 10.64 -30.41
N GLN A 45 12.03 11.02 -31.05
CA GLN A 45 13.37 11.00 -30.43
C GLN A 45 13.46 11.99 -29.27
N ILE A 46 12.91 13.20 -29.42
CA ILE A 46 12.83 14.20 -28.35
C ILE A 46 12.03 13.65 -27.18
N LEU A 47 10.83 13.07 -27.44
CA LEU A 47 9.99 12.52 -26.39
C LEU A 47 10.71 11.40 -25.59
N PHE A 48 11.19 10.36 -26.27
CA PHE A 48 11.72 9.17 -25.59
C PHE A 48 13.17 9.31 -25.13
N ARG A 49 14.01 10.11 -25.79
CA ARG A 49 15.43 10.22 -25.45
C ARG A 49 15.79 11.45 -24.61
N VAL A 50 14.90 12.47 -24.59
CA VAL A 50 15.17 13.72 -23.87
C VAL A 50 14.09 13.99 -22.84
N GLN A 51 12.83 14.12 -23.25
CA GLN A 51 11.77 14.61 -22.39
C GLN A 51 11.39 13.59 -21.29
N ILE A 52 11.14 12.34 -21.64
CA ILE A 52 10.82 11.29 -20.65
C ILE A 52 11.95 11.07 -19.66
N PRO A 53 13.24 10.88 -20.06
CA PRO A 53 14.32 10.71 -19.10
C PRO A 53 14.51 11.89 -18.16
N LEU A 54 14.35 13.12 -18.62
CA LEU A 54 14.43 14.32 -17.80
C LEU A 54 13.21 14.49 -16.85
N ALA A 55 12.03 14.06 -17.29
CA ALA A 55 10.82 14.07 -16.48
C ALA A 55 10.75 12.93 -15.45
N MET A 56 11.56 11.86 -15.62
CA MET A 56 11.50 10.65 -14.79
C MET A 56 11.55 10.90 -13.27
N PRO A 57 12.38 11.79 -12.72
CA PRO A 57 12.39 12.06 -11.30
C PRO A 57 11.02 12.53 -10.78
N VAL A 58 10.34 13.39 -11.53
CA VAL A 58 9.02 13.92 -11.17
C VAL A 58 7.95 12.83 -11.31
N ILE A 59 8.04 12.02 -12.37
CA ILE A 59 7.11 10.90 -12.60
C ILE A 59 7.20 9.90 -11.44
N ILE A 60 8.40 9.54 -11.00
CA ILE A 60 8.61 8.59 -9.91
C ILE A 60 8.15 9.14 -8.58
N SER A 61 8.39 10.42 -8.31
CA SER A 61 7.82 11.10 -7.14
C SER A 61 6.29 11.04 -7.16
N GLY A 62 5.68 11.21 -8.33
CA GLY A 62 4.24 11.04 -8.53
C GLY A 62 3.74 9.62 -8.25
N ILE A 63 4.46 8.60 -8.73
CA ILE A 63 4.15 7.19 -8.46
C ILE A 63 4.24 6.90 -6.96
N ARG A 64 5.26 7.40 -6.29
CA ARG A 64 5.44 7.28 -4.84
C ARG A 64 4.23 7.84 -4.07
N ASN A 65 3.83 9.07 -4.36
CA ASN A 65 2.65 9.69 -3.78
C ASN A 65 1.38 8.88 -4.05
N MET A 66 1.17 8.46 -5.29
CA MET A 66 0.04 7.63 -5.69
C MET A 66 -0.05 6.34 -4.86
N VAL A 67 1.05 5.61 -4.73
CA VAL A 67 1.08 4.34 -4.00
C VAL A 67 0.79 4.55 -2.52
N THR A 68 1.39 5.56 -1.89
CA THR A 68 1.17 5.87 -0.47
C THR A 68 -0.28 6.25 -0.20
N MET A 69 -0.89 7.09 -1.04
CA MET A 69 -2.32 7.45 -0.94
C MET A 69 -3.23 6.24 -1.16
N THR A 70 -2.89 5.37 -2.11
CA THR A 70 -3.67 4.16 -2.40
C THR A 70 -3.63 3.17 -1.23
N ILE A 71 -2.49 3.02 -0.54
CA ILE A 71 -2.39 2.19 0.68
C ILE A 71 -3.32 2.71 1.77
N ALA A 72 -3.35 4.03 2.00
CA ALA A 72 -4.25 4.64 2.97
C ALA A 72 -5.72 4.40 2.63
N LEU A 73 -6.10 4.58 1.36
CA LEU A 73 -7.46 4.32 0.89
C LEU A 73 -7.85 2.84 0.92
N ALA A 74 -6.89 1.93 0.69
CA ALA A 74 -7.12 0.49 0.82
C ALA A 74 -7.49 0.09 2.25
N GLY A 75 -6.99 0.81 3.27
CA GLY A 75 -7.44 0.66 4.65
C GLY A 75 -8.93 0.97 4.82
N ILE A 76 -9.43 2.01 4.16
CA ILE A 76 -10.84 2.41 4.20
C ILE A 76 -11.71 1.48 3.34
N ALA A 77 -11.17 0.88 2.29
CA ALA A 77 -11.92 -0.03 1.40
C ALA A 77 -12.48 -1.27 2.13
N SER A 78 -11.98 -1.60 3.32
CA SER A 78 -12.55 -2.65 4.17
C SER A 78 -13.98 -2.37 4.61
N PHE A 79 -14.41 -1.10 4.71
CA PHE A 79 -15.78 -0.71 5.05
C PHE A 79 -16.80 -1.10 3.96
N ILE A 80 -16.35 -1.25 2.73
CA ILE A 80 -17.17 -1.71 1.60
C ILE A 80 -16.96 -3.20 1.27
N GLY A 81 -16.44 -3.96 2.24
CA GLY A 81 -16.27 -5.40 2.13
C GLY A 81 -15.02 -5.84 1.37
N ALA A 82 -14.01 -4.98 1.23
CA ALA A 82 -12.68 -5.39 0.83
C ALA A 82 -11.95 -6.01 2.03
N GLY A 83 -11.21 -7.08 1.78
CA GLY A 83 -10.38 -7.73 2.81
C GLY A 83 -9.14 -6.91 3.17
N GLY A 84 -8.19 -7.53 3.88
CA GLY A 84 -6.88 -6.96 4.17
C GLY A 84 -6.79 -6.36 5.58
N LEU A 85 -5.73 -5.55 5.80
CA LEU A 85 -5.43 -4.96 7.12
C LEU A 85 -6.52 -4.02 7.64
N GLY A 86 -7.27 -3.38 6.75
CA GLY A 86 -8.37 -2.50 7.11
C GLY A 86 -9.53 -3.21 7.82
N VAL A 87 -9.67 -4.53 7.66
CA VAL A 87 -10.68 -5.32 8.38
C VAL A 87 -10.47 -5.26 9.90
N ALA A 88 -9.21 -5.19 10.36
CA ALA A 88 -8.91 -5.03 11.78
C ALA A 88 -9.42 -3.69 12.31
N ILE A 89 -9.26 -2.61 11.53
CA ILE A 89 -9.81 -1.29 11.88
C ILE A 89 -11.34 -1.34 11.94
N TYR A 90 -11.96 -1.88 10.87
CA TYR A 90 -13.42 -1.98 10.77
C TYR A 90 -14.01 -2.77 11.95
N ARG A 91 -13.45 -3.94 12.25
CA ARG A 91 -13.89 -4.76 13.39
C ARG A 91 -13.66 -4.02 14.72
N GLY A 92 -12.50 -3.39 14.92
CA GLY A 92 -12.23 -2.61 16.12
C GLY A 92 -13.25 -1.50 16.36
N ILE A 93 -13.70 -0.82 15.30
CA ILE A 93 -14.75 0.20 15.39
C ILE A 93 -16.11 -0.43 15.71
N THR A 94 -16.49 -1.49 14.99
CA THR A 94 -17.82 -2.12 15.16
C THR A 94 -17.97 -2.84 16.50
N THR A 95 -16.88 -3.34 17.08
CA THR A 95 -16.85 -3.99 18.41
C THR A 95 -16.47 -3.05 19.54
N ASN A 96 -16.31 -1.74 19.27
CA ASN A 96 -15.85 -0.73 20.22
C ASN A 96 -14.53 -1.12 20.91
N ASN A 97 -13.64 -1.82 20.19
CA ASN A 97 -12.33 -2.24 20.68
C ASN A 97 -11.23 -1.30 20.19
N ALA A 98 -10.89 -0.33 21.05
CA ALA A 98 -9.86 0.68 20.73
C ALA A 98 -8.49 0.07 20.43
N ALA A 99 -8.09 -0.99 21.16
CA ALA A 99 -6.81 -1.65 20.96
C ALA A 99 -6.70 -2.26 19.55
N MET A 100 -7.75 -2.90 19.08
CA MET A 100 -7.80 -3.49 17.73
C MET A 100 -7.77 -2.42 16.64
N THR A 101 -8.48 -1.31 16.84
CA THR A 101 -8.48 -0.16 15.92
C THR A 101 -7.10 0.47 15.83
N ILE A 102 -6.44 0.73 16.96
CA ILE A 102 -5.11 1.33 17.02
C ILE A 102 -4.08 0.38 16.37
N THR A 103 -4.13 -0.91 16.68
CA THR A 103 -3.20 -1.88 16.08
C THR A 103 -3.37 -1.97 14.56
N GLY A 104 -4.60 -2.01 14.07
CA GLY A 104 -4.88 -2.05 12.63
C GLY A 104 -4.39 -0.79 11.90
N SER A 105 -4.64 0.40 12.47
CA SER A 105 -4.17 1.67 11.90
C SER A 105 -2.66 1.80 11.94
N LEU A 106 -2.01 1.37 13.02
CA LEU A 106 -0.55 1.37 13.15
C LEU A 106 0.10 0.45 12.10
N LEU A 107 -0.45 -0.74 11.87
CA LEU A 107 0.05 -1.66 10.85
C LEU A 107 -0.04 -1.07 9.44
N ILE A 108 -1.14 -0.40 9.11
CA ILE A 108 -1.27 0.29 7.81
C ILE A 108 -0.29 1.44 7.70
N ALA A 109 -0.11 2.24 8.76
CA ALA A 109 0.86 3.33 8.79
C ALA A 109 2.30 2.83 8.59
N VAL A 110 2.69 1.77 9.29
CA VAL A 110 4.02 1.14 9.13
C VAL A 110 4.20 0.60 7.71
N LEU A 111 3.19 -0.04 7.14
CA LEU A 111 3.22 -0.53 5.76
C LEU A 111 3.40 0.63 4.77
N ALA A 112 2.63 1.71 4.93
CA ALA A 112 2.73 2.90 4.07
C ALA A 112 4.11 3.54 4.15
N LEU A 113 4.66 3.71 5.37
CA LEU A 113 6.00 4.25 5.58
C LEU A 113 7.09 3.35 4.99
N ALA A 114 6.96 2.03 5.11
CA ALA A 114 7.92 1.08 4.55
C ALA A 114 7.94 1.17 3.01
N VAL A 115 6.78 1.20 2.38
CA VAL A 115 6.66 1.33 0.92
C VAL A 115 7.14 2.72 0.46
N ASP A 116 6.78 3.78 1.18
CA ASP A 116 7.24 5.13 0.89
C ASP A 116 8.77 5.23 0.96
N PHE A 117 9.39 4.64 1.97
CA PHE A 117 10.84 4.60 2.11
C PHE A 117 11.52 3.85 0.95
N ILE A 118 10.97 2.70 0.54
CA ILE A 118 11.49 1.91 -0.60
C ILE A 118 11.42 2.73 -1.90
N LEU A 119 10.25 3.32 -2.17
CA LEU A 119 10.06 4.12 -3.38
C LEU A 119 10.89 5.41 -3.37
N GLY A 120 11.02 6.08 -2.21
CA GLY A 120 11.89 7.24 -2.05
C GLY A 120 13.37 6.92 -2.29
N PHE A 121 13.78 5.70 -1.97
CA PHE A 121 15.12 5.22 -2.28
C PHE A 121 15.33 5.03 -3.79
N VAL A 122 14.35 4.44 -4.48
CA VAL A 122 14.37 4.29 -5.95
C VAL A 122 14.40 5.66 -6.63
N GLU A 123 13.58 6.61 -6.18
CA GLU A 123 13.55 7.99 -6.65
C GLU A 123 14.94 8.66 -6.54
N LYS A 124 15.52 8.62 -5.33
CA LYS A 124 16.83 9.21 -5.05
C LYS A 124 17.95 8.61 -5.93
N ARG A 125 17.85 7.32 -6.23
CA ARG A 125 18.81 6.64 -7.10
C ARG A 125 18.74 7.11 -8.55
N MET A 126 17.56 7.47 -9.04
CA MET A 126 17.38 7.95 -10.41
C MET A 126 17.78 9.42 -10.58
N GLN A 127 17.67 10.22 -9.51
CA GLN A 127 18.13 11.62 -9.52
C GLN A 127 19.65 11.75 -9.54
N ILE A 128 20.40 10.75 -9.05
CA ILE A 128 21.86 10.81 -8.98
C ILE A 128 22.49 10.16 -10.22
N HIS A 129 22.67 10.93 -11.28
CA HIS A 129 23.48 10.57 -12.44
C HIS A 129 24.95 10.94 -12.16
N GLY A 130 25.66 10.20 -11.28
CA GLY A 130 27.05 10.45 -10.97
C GLY A 130 27.79 9.22 -10.46
N LYS A 131 29.07 9.07 -10.88
CA LYS A 131 29.93 7.88 -10.68
C LYS A 131 30.23 7.48 -9.21
N ALA A 132 29.82 8.26 -8.21
CA ALA A 132 30.06 7.97 -6.79
C ALA A 132 29.08 6.98 -6.15
N ALA A 133 27.99 6.61 -6.83
CA ALA A 133 26.90 5.83 -6.28
C ALA A 133 27.14 4.31 -6.21
N LYS A 134 28.22 3.77 -6.78
CA LYS A 134 28.34 2.31 -7.02
C LYS A 134 28.57 1.45 -5.77
N LYS A 135 29.17 1.98 -4.71
CA LYS A 135 29.50 1.21 -3.49
C LYS A 135 28.41 1.25 -2.40
N GLN A 136 27.75 2.39 -2.25
CA GLN A 136 26.68 2.57 -1.25
C GLN A 136 25.36 1.89 -1.67
N ASN A 137 25.21 1.63 -2.97
CA ASN A 137 24.03 1.06 -3.59
C ASN A 137 23.78 -0.43 -3.26
N ARG A 138 24.82 -1.23 -2.99
CA ARG A 138 24.66 -2.67 -2.66
C ARG A 138 23.99 -2.88 -1.32
N ILE A 139 24.39 -2.12 -0.31
CA ILE A 139 23.87 -2.28 1.06
C ILE A 139 22.38 -1.89 1.11
N LEU A 140 22.01 -0.81 0.44
CA LEU A 140 20.63 -0.31 0.43
C LEU A 140 19.70 -1.17 -0.44
N ALA A 141 20.19 -1.72 -1.55
CA ALA A 141 19.44 -2.71 -2.34
C ALA A 141 19.20 -4.00 -1.55
N VAL A 142 20.16 -4.44 -0.75
CA VAL A 142 20.00 -5.61 0.12
C VAL A 142 18.98 -5.32 1.23
N ILE A 143 18.99 -4.13 1.84
CA ILE A 143 18.02 -3.74 2.88
C ILE A 143 16.59 -3.67 2.30
N SER A 144 16.40 -3.11 1.10
CA SER A 144 15.08 -3.07 0.45
C SER A 144 14.57 -4.47 0.08
N LEU A 145 15.48 -5.34 -0.36
CA LEU A 145 15.16 -6.73 -0.72
C LEU A 145 14.81 -7.56 0.52
N VAL A 146 15.51 -7.34 1.63
CA VAL A 146 15.22 -7.96 2.93
C VAL A 146 13.88 -7.47 3.47
N LEU A 147 13.55 -6.19 3.36
CA LEU A 147 12.25 -5.65 3.78
C LEU A 147 11.09 -6.22 2.96
N ILE A 148 11.24 -6.29 1.63
CA ILE A 148 10.25 -6.93 0.74
C ILE A 148 10.10 -8.41 1.09
N PHE A 149 11.19 -9.10 1.37
CA PHE A 149 11.20 -10.51 1.76
C PHE A 149 10.56 -10.73 3.12
N CYS A 150 10.77 -9.85 4.10
CA CYS A 150 10.07 -9.89 5.40
C CYS A 150 8.56 -9.67 5.24
N ILE A 151 8.14 -8.74 4.41
CA ILE A 151 6.71 -8.49 4.13
C ILE A 151 6.09 -9.71 3.43
N LEU A 152 6.80 -10.32 2.48
CA LEU A 152 6.37 -11.57 1.83
C LEU A 152 6.29 -12.74 2.80
N ILE A 153 7.25 -12.89 3.71
CA ILE A 153 7.23 -13.95 4.74
C ILE A 153 6.04 -13.75 5.68
N VAL A 154 5.79 -12.54 6.15
CA VAL A 154 4.63 -12.24 7.02
C VAL A 154 3.30 -12.50 6.29
N GLY A 155 3.25 -12.27 4.97
CA GLY A 155 2.08 -12.60 4.13
C GLY A 155 1.92 -14.08 3.82
N LEU A 156 3.03 -14.83 3.81
CA LEU A 156 3.07 -16.29 3.54
C LEU A 156 3.03 -17.15 4.79
N LEU A 157 3.13 -16.57 6.00
CA LEU A 157 2.94 -17.33 7.24
C LEU A 157 1.55 -17.99 7.17
N PRO A 158 1.47 -19.33 7.25
CA PRO A 158 0.20 -20.01 7.21
C PRO A 158 -0.62 -19.47 8.40
N LYS A 159 -1.72 -18.78 8.09
CA LYS A 159 -2.73 -18.47 9.08
C LYS A 159 -3.13 -19.80 9.68
N LYS A 160 -2.71 -20.05 10.91
CA LYS A 160 -3.15 -21.20 11.68
C LYS A 160 -4.66 -21.06 11.80
N ASN A 161 -5.39 -21.69 10.89
CA ASN A 161 -6.83 -21.81 11.00
C ASN A 161 -7.10 -22.63 12.27
N LYS A 162 -7.24 -21.97 13.39
CA LYS A 162 -8.06 -22.51 14.44
C LYS A 162 -9.46 -22.52 13.85
N ASN A 163 -10.15 -23.66 13.93
CA ASN A 163 -11.55 -23.74 13.61
C ASN A 163 -12.29 -22.85 14.62
N ILE A 164 -12.44 -21.57 14.27
CA ILE A 164 -13.09 -20.56 15.13
C ILE A 164 -14.51 -20.42 14.62
N ILE A 165 -15.46 -20.67 15.48
CA ILE A 165 -16.87 -20.37 15.25
C ILE A 165 -17.11 -18.93 15.68
N HIS A 166 -17.58 -18.08 14.79
CA HIS A 166 -17.98 -16.71 15.12
C HIS A 166 -19.47 -16.72 15.49
N LEU A 167 -19.77 -16.42 16.75
CA LEU A 167 -21.12 -16.23 17.25
C LEU A 167 -21.48 -14.74 17.15
N ALA A 168 -22.44 -14.40 16.31
CA ALA A 168 -22.95 -13.04 16.20
C ALA A 168 -24.04 -12.81 17.27
N THR A 169 -23.77 -11.92 18.22
CA THR A 169 -24.74 -11.48 19.24
C THR A 169 -25.07 -10.00 19.04
N LYS A 170 -26.33 -9.59 19.36
CA LYS A 170 -26.67 -8.18 19.47
C LYS A 170 -26.15 -7.60 20.79
N PRO A 171 -25.83 -6.29 20.87
CA PRO A 171 -25.34 -5.65 22.10
C PRO A 171 -26.48 -5.44 23.13
N MET A 172 -27.12 -6.52 23.52
CA MET A 172 -28.12 -6.59 24.59
C MET A 172 -27.57 -7.51 25.68
N THR A 173 -27.68 -7.11 26.92
CA THR A 173 -27.12 -7.82 28.07
C THR A 173 -27.52 -9.29 28.11
N GLU A 174 -28.78 -9.60 27.77
CA GLU A 174 -29.31 -10.95 27.75
C GLU A 174 -28.66 -11.83 26.68
N GLN A 175 -28.42 -11.27 25.48
CA GLN A 175 -27.79 -12.00 24.38
C GLN A 175 -26.28 -12.18 24.60
N TYR A 176 -25.66 -11.25 25.29
CA TYR A 176 -24.25 -11.37 25.65
C TYR A 176 -24.03 -12.53 26.62
N ILE A 177 -24.87 -12.64 27.66
CA ILE A 177 -24.83 -13.75 28.63
C ILE A 177 -25.05 -15.09 27.92
N LEU A 178 -26.04 -15.15 27.02
CA LEU A 178 -26.35 -16.37 26.27
C LEU A 178 -25.17 -16.75 25.33
N GLY A 179 -24.54 -15.77 24.70
CA GLY A 179 -23.36 -15.95 23.85
C GLY A 179 -22.18 -16.53 24.65
N GLU A 180 -21.88 -15.98 25.81
CA GLU A 180 -20.82 -16.48 26.69
C GLU A 180 -21.12 -17.91 27.22
N MET A 181 -22.35 -18.21 27.56
CA MET A 181 -22.76 -19.57 27.94
C MET A 181 -22.56 -20.57 26.79
N LEU A 182 -22.96 -20.21 25.57
CA LEU A 182 -22.77 -21.03 24.37
C LEU A 182 -21.29 -21.23 24.06
N LYS A 183 -20.48 -20.19 24.18
CA LYS A 183 -19.04 -20.26 24.03
C LYS A 183 -18.42 -21.27 25.00
N LEU A 184 -18.70 -21.13 26.30
CA LEU A 184 -18.21 -22.04 27.32
C LEU A 184 -18.66 -23.49 27.08
N TYR A 185 -19.89 -23.69 26.59
CA TYR A 185 -20.41 -25.01 26.29
C TYR A 185 -19.70 -25.65 25.08
N ILE A 186 -19.48 -24.88 24.01
CA ILE A 186 -18.82 -25.38 22.79
C ILE A 186 -17.33 -25.65 23.07
N GLU A 187 -16.62 -24.73 23.73
CA GLU A 187 -15.20 -24.89 24.06
C GLU A 187 -14.94 -26.03 25.04
N LYS A 188 -15.92 -26.36 25.89
CA LYS A 188 -15.80 -27.48 26.84
C LYS A 188 -16.07 -28.85 26.20
N ASN A 189 -16.90 -28.90 25.17
CA ASN A 189 -17.32 -30.17 24.54
C ASN A 189 -16.67 -30.42 23.16
N THR A 190 -15.89 -29.46 22.64
CA THR A 190 -15.23 -29.58 21.32
C THR A 190 -13.87 -28.89 21.35
N ASP A 191 -12.98 -29.25 20.42
CA ASP A 191 -11.70 -28.59 20.21
C ASP A 191 -11.82 -27.28 19.40
N LEU A 192 -13.01 -26.69 19.34
CA LEU A 192 -13.31 -25.46 18.60
C LEU A 192 -13.19 -24.27 19.57
N SER A 193 -12.58 -23.18 19.11
CA SER A 193 -12.63 -21.90 19.84
C SER A 193 -13.75 -21.03 19.29
N VAL A 194 -14.48 -20.37 20.19
CA VAL A 194 -15.62 -19.51 19.85
C VAL A 194 -15.25 -18.05 20.09
N ASP A 195 -15.50 -17.20 19.10
CA ASP A 195 -15.36 -15.74 19.15
C ASP A 195 -16.76 -15.11 19.08
N ILE A 196 -17.07 -14.18 20.01
CA ILE A 196 -18.41 -13.56 20.17
C ILE A 196 -18.35 -12.12 19.69
#